data_20e49219d089d12ad92b549d7e138b3d
#
_entry.id   20e49219d089d12ad92b549d7e138b3d
#
_cell.length_a   1.000
_cell.length_b   1.000
_cell.length_c   1.000
_cell.angle_alpha   90.00
_cell.angle_beta   90.00
_cell.angle_gamma   90.00
#
_symmetry.space_group_name_H-M   'P 1'
#
loop_
_entity.id
_entity.type
_entity.pdbx_description
1 polymer ?
#
loop_
_entity_poly.entity_id
_entity_poly.type
_entity_poly.pdbx_seq_one_letter_code
_entity_poly.pdbx_strand_id
1 'polypeptide(L)'
;AKTTAVLVGFFDLIPVTKAGAAPNALIVHPSIPAKSVKELVDMVKADPSKYSIASPGLGTTPSLSIELFRQTFGLNDLVVVPFQGGNPALQAVAAGHTPISFQAIPPATALIKEGRLRALAITAKKRSSALPDVPTLDELGIKGHEAETMQGILVPASTPKAIVDMLQREIVAAVAMPDVRSKMLAVGIEPEGISSAE
;
A
#
# COMPACT_ATOMS: atom_id res chain seq x y z
N ALA A 1 31.87 -3.44 16.61
CA ALA A 1 30.85 -2.44 16.91
C ALA A 1 29.60 -3.17 17.44
N LYS A 2 29.24 -2.90 18.70
CA LYS A 2 27.97 -3.46 19.26
C LYS A 2 26.82 -2.66 18.68
N THR A 3 26.03 -3.27 17.81
CA THR A 3 24.76 -2.70 17.35
C THR A 3 23.78 -2.79 18.53
N THR A 4 23.57 -1.71 19.22
CA THR A 4 22.50 -1.59 20.21
C THR A 4 21.21 -1.46 19.43
N ALA A 5 20.39 -2.51 19.40
CA ALA A 5 19.03 -2.40 18.91
C ALA A 5 18.25 -1.52 19.89
N VAL A 6 17.99 -0.28 19.51
CA VAL A 6 17.08 0.60 20.25
C VAL A 6 15.67 0.19 19.90
N LEU A 7 14.95 -0.42 20.83
CA LEU A 7 13.50 -0.57 20.75
C LEU A 7 12.89 0.82 20.94
N VAL A 8 12.56 1.48 19.84
CA VAL A 8 11.83 2.74 19.88
C VAL A 8 10.35 2.41 20.13
N GLY A 9 9.88 2.68 21.35
CA GLY A 9 8.46 2.60 21.68
C GLY A 9 7.66 3.74 21.03
N PHE A 10 6.36 3.57 20.84
CA PHE A 10 5.47 4.63 20.33
C PHE A 10 5.52 5.91 21.17
N PHE A 11 5.86 5.80 22.46
CA PHE A 11 5.99 6.92 23.39
C PHE A 11 7.27 7.74 23.23
N ASP A 12 8.23 7.24 22.46
CA ASP A 12 9.51 7.93 22.21
C ASP A 12 9.46 8.84 20.99
N LEU A 13 8.34 8.83 20.24
CA LEU A 13 8.12 9.61 19.03
C LEU A 13 6.85 10.44 19.14
N ILE A 14 6.89 11.64 18.57
CA ILE A 14 5.71 12.50 18.41
C ILE A 14 5.46 12.78 16.93
N PRO A 15 4.19 12.82 16.48
CA PRO A 15 3.86 13.12 15.11
C PRO A 15 4.12 14.59 14.78
N VAL A 16 4.67 14.85 13.61
CA VAL A 16 4.82 16.19 13.04
C VAL A 16 3.67 16.46 12.06
N THR A 17 3.51 15.59 11.08
CA THR A 17 2.46 15.71 10.05
C THR A 17 2.26 14.40 9.30
N LYS A 18 1.08 14.19 8.76
CA LYS A 18 0.81 13.23 7.70
C LYS A 18 1.05 13.93 6.37
N ALA A 19 2.12 13.59 5.68
CA ALA A 19 2.46 14.17 4.38
C ALA A 19 1.53 13.69 3.25
N GLY A 20 1.03 12.46 3.37
CA GLY A 20 0.11 11.89 2.40
C GLY A 20 -0.25 10.45 2.70
N ALA A 21 -1.05 9.85 1.83
CA ALA A 21 -1.41 8.44 1.89
C ALA A 21 -1.33 7.81 0.50
N ALA A 22 -1.10 6.51 0.46
CA ALA A 22 -1.13 5.72 -0.76
C ALA A 22 -2.03 4.50 -0.57
N PRO A 23 -3.04 4.29 -1.41
CA PRO A 23 -3.84 3.08 -1.38
C PRO A 23 -3.01 1.86 -1.80
N ASN A 24 -3.52 0.68 -1.46
CA ASN A 24 -2.96 -0.57 -1.95
C ASN A 24 -3.64 -0.96 -3.27
N ALA A 25 -2.91 -1.64 -4.14
CA ALA A 25 -3.45 -2.27 -5.33
C ALA A 25 -3.42 -3.79 -5.20
N LEU A 26 -4.51 -4.45 -5.56
CA LEU A 26 -4.52 -5.88 -5.85
C LEU A 26 -3.84 -6.07 -7.21
N ILE A 27 -2.65 -6.66 -7.18
CA ILE A 27 -1.81 -6.88 -8.35
C ILE A 27 -1.66 -8.37 -8.63
N VAL A 28 -1.53 -8.70 -9.91
CA VAL A 28 -1.24 -10.06 -10.37
C VAL A 28 -0.11 -10.05 -11.41
N HIS A 29 0.64 -11.16 -11.46
CA HIS A 29 1.57 -11.43 -12.55
C HIS A 29 0.79 -11.64 -13.86
N PRO A 30 1.29 -11.24 -15.03
CA PRO A 30 0.59 -11.39 -16.32
C PRO A 30 0.25 -12.84 -16.72
N SER A 31 0.93 -13.84 -16.15
CA SER A 31 0.58 -15.25 -16.34
C SER A 31 -0.78 -15.63 -15.77
N ILE A 32 -1.32 -14.85 -14.82
CA ILE A 32 -2.69 -15.00 -14.35
C ILE A 32 -3.61 -14.40 -15.42
N PRO A 33 -4.49 -15.17 -16.06
CA PRO A 33 -5.34 -14.66 -17.15
C PRO A 33 -6.45 -13.74 -16.66
N ALA A 34 -6.74 -13.70 -15.35
CA ALA A 34 -7.78 -12.84 -14.77
C ALA A 34 -7.57 -11.37 -15.11
N LYS A 35 -8.63 -10.72 -15.59
CA LYS A 35 -8.69 -9.29 -15.92
C LYS A 35 -9.57 -8.50 -14.95
N SER A 36 -10.22 -9.18 -14.02
CA SER A 36 -11.09 -8.60 -12.99
C SER A 36 -10.90 -9.31 -11.65
N VAL A 37 -11.33 -8.63 -10.58
CA VAL A 37 -11.34 -9.22 -9.23
C VAL A 37 -12.21 -10.47 -9.19
N LYS A 38 -13.38 -10.43 -9.86
CA LYS A 38 -14.29 -11.58 -9.92
C LYS A 38 -13.63 -12.79 -10.58
N GLU A 39 -13.01 -12.61 -11.75
CA GLU A 39 -12.31 -13.70 -12.44
C GLU A 39 -11.19 -14.28 -11.58
N LEU A 40 -10.41 -13.44 -10.89
CA LEU A 40 -9.36 -13.91 -9.99
C LEU A 40 -9.94 -14.76 -8.85
N VAL A 41 -11.01 -14.30 -8.22
CA VAL A 41 -11.69 -15.02 -7.12
C VAL A 41 -12.23 -16.37 -7.63
N ASP A 42 -12.89 -16.40 -8.78
CA ASP A 42 -13.45 -17.61 -9.37
C ASP A 42 -12.34 -18.63 -9.68
N MET A 43 -11.21 -18.18 -10.23
CA MET A 43 -10.04 -19.02 -10.51
C MET A 43 -9.41 -19.62 -9.24
N VAL A 44 -9.21 -18.78 -8.21
CA VAL A 44 -8.64 -19.24 -6.92
C VAL A 44 -9.57 -20.24 -6.24
N LYS A 45 -10.89 -20.02 -6.30
CA LYS A 45 -11.88 -20.97 -5.74
C LYS A 45 -11.90 -22.29 -6.48
N ALA A 46 -11.72 -22.29 -7.80
CA ALA A 46 -11.73 -23.50 -8.61
C ALA A 46 -10.53 -24.43 -8.32
N ASP A 47 -9.36 -23.85 -8.05
CA ASP A 47 -8.15 -24.62 -7.71
C ASP A 47 -7.19 -23.76 -6.85
N PRO A 48 -7.44 -23.67 -5.53
CA PRO A 48 -6.62 -22.83 -4.64
C PRO A 48 -5.16 -23.28 -4.57
N SER A 49 -4.88 -24.58 -4.84
CA SER A 49 -3.52 -25.13 -4.78
C SER A 49 -2.56 -24.56 -5.83
N LYS A 50 -3.10 -24.02 -6.93
CA LYS A 50 -2.31 -23.38 -8.00
C LYS A 50 -1.88 -21.95 -7.71
N TYR A 51 -2.43 -21.34 -6.67
CA TYR A 51 -2.23 -19.91 -6.41
C TYR A 51 -1.64 -19.67 -5.02
N SER A 52 -0.87 -18.62 -4.94
CA SER A 52 -0.36 -18.09 -3.68
C SER A 52 -0.39 -16.57 -3.71
N ILE A 53 -0.48 -15.96 -2.54
CA ILE A 53 -0.49 -14.51 -2.39
C ILE A 53 0.70 -14.05 -1.56
N ALA A 54 1.49 -13.13 -2.11
CA ALA A 54 2.65 -12.57 -1.43
C ALA A 54 2.22 -11.52 -0.42
N SER A 55 2.61 -11.70 0.85
CA SER A 55 2.40 -10.74 1.93
C SER A 55 3.68 -10.00 2.24
N PRO A 56 3.68 -8.64 2.28
CA PRO A 56 4.87 -7.86 2.63
C PRO A 56 5.23 -7.86 4.11
N GLY A 57 4.63 -8.74 4.90
CA GLY A 57 4.89 -8.92 6.31
C GLY A 57 3.69 -8.60 7.19
N LEU A 58 3.65 -9.22 8.36
CA LEU A 58 2.55 -9.06 9.31
C LEU A 58 2.42 -7.60 9.80
N GLY A 59 1.18 -7.15 9.99
CA GLY A 59 0.87 -5.83 10.53
C GLY A 59 0.99 -4.67 9.53
N THR A 60 1.35 -4.95 8.27
CA THR A 60 1.33 -3.94 7.22
C THR A 60 -0.08 -3.77 6.65
N THR A 61 -0.42 -2.59 6.12
CA THR A 61 -1.74 -2.37 5.51
C THR A 61 -2.01 -3.31 4.33
N PRO A 62 -1.05 -3.63 3.45
CA PRO A 62 -1.26 -4.66 2.44
C PRO A 62 -1.55 -6.05 3.03
N SER A 63 -0.90 -6.45 4.13
CA SER A 63 -1.18 -7.76 4.74
C SER A 63 -2.60 -7.83 5.35
N LEU A 64 -3.08 -6.73 5.91
CA LEU A 64 -4.47 -6.63 6.38
C LEU A 64 -5.45 -6.70 5.20
N SER A 65 -5.14 -6.04 4.08
CA SER A 65 -5.94 -6.13 2.84
C SER A 65 -6.01 -7.56 2.32
N ILE A 66 -4.92 -8.34 2.41
CA ILE A 66 -4.90 -9.76 2.03
C ILE A 66 -5.87 -10.57 2.90
N GLU A 67 -5.80 -10.42 4.23
CA GLU A 67 -6.65 -11.19 5.13
C GLU A 67 -8.12 -10.82 4.97
N LEU A 68 -8.43 -9.53 4.85
CA LEU A 68 -9.79 -9.06 4.61
C LEU A 68 -10.34 -9.60 3.28
N PHE A 69 -9.53 -9.61 2.22
CA PHE A 69 -9.89 -10.17 0.92
C PHE A 69 -10.18 -11.67 1.00
N ARG A 70 -9.30 -12.42 1.69
CA ARG A 70 -9.50 -13.85 1.92
C ARG A 70 -10.79 -14.14 2.66
N GLN A 71 -11.08 -13.41 3.73
CA GLN A 71 -12.32 -13.55 4.52
C GLN A 71 -13.55 -13.22 3.69
N THR A 72 -13.55 -12.09 2.98
CA THR A 72 -14.69 -11.63 2.18
C THR A 72 -15.11 -12.65 1.13
N PHE A 73 -14.15 -13.30 0.50
CA PHE A 73 -14.42 -14.25 -0.59
C PHE A 73 -14.35 -15.72 -0.16
N GLY A 74 -14.08 -16.02 1.11
CA GLY A 74 -13.95 -17.39 1.60
C GLY A 74 -12.75 -18.14 0.99
N LEU A 75 -11.62 -17.45 0.77
CA LEU A 75 -10.40 -18.01 0.17
C LEU A 75 -9.46 -18.56 1.25
N ASN A 76 -9.96 -19.39 2.16
CA ASN A 76 -9.19 -19.90 3.30
C ASN A 76 -8.00 -20.76 2.89
N ASP A 77 -8.12 -21.48 1.78
CA ASP A 77 -7.09 -22.39 1.26
C ASP A 77 -6.03 -21.66 0.40
N LEU A 78 -6.20 -20.38 0.10
CA LEU A 78 -5.19 -19.60 -0.60
C LEU A 78 -3.95 -19.41 0.28
N VAL A 79 -2.82 -19.96 -0.16
CA VAL A 79 -1.56 -19.90 0.58
C VAL A 79 -1.01 -18.48 0.63
N VAL A 80 -0.77 -17.96 1.84
CA VAL A 80 -0.10 -16.68 2.06
C VAL A 80 1.39 -16.90 2.27
N VAL A 81 2.22 -16.33 1.39
CA VAL A 81 3.68 -16.41 1.46
C VAL A 81 4.23 -15.12 2.04
N PRO A 82 4.80 -15.14 3.26
CA PRO A 82 5.34 -13.94 3.91
C PRO A 82 6.71 -13.57 3.33
N PHE A 83 6.92 -12.26 3.13
CA PHE A 83 8.18 -11.66 2.74
C PHE A 83 8.64 -10.62 3.76
N GLN A 84 9.93 -10.29 3.76
CA GLN A 84 10.52 -9.28 4.64
C GLN A 84 10.37 -7.86 4.06
N GLY A 85 9.12 -7.44 3.81
CA GLY A 85 8.78 -6.11 3.30
C GLY A 85 8.17 -6.10 1.90
N GLY A 86 7.74 -4.89 1.46
CA GLY A 86 7.02 -4.70 0.20
C GLY A 86 7.86 -4.99 -1.03
N ASN A 87 9.12 -4.55 -1.08
CA ASN A 87 9.96 -4.74 -2.26
C ASN A 87 10.26 -6.22 -2.55
N PRO A 88 10.67 -7.08 -1.59
CA PRO A 88 10.82 -8.51 -1.85
C PRO A 88 9.53 -9.18 -2.31
N ALA A 89 8.39 -8.86 -1.70
CA ALA A 89 7.09 -9.38 -2.12
C ALA A 89 6.75 -8.95 -3.57
N LEU A 90 6.94 -7.66 -3.89
CA LEU A 90 6.71 -7.13 -5.24
C LEU A 90 7.57 -7.81 -6.30
N GLN A 91 8.87 -8.05 -6.00
CA GLN A 91 9.77 -8.76 -6.92
C GLN A 91 9.35 -10.22 -7.11
N ALA A 92 8.89 -10.91 -6.06
CA ALA A 92 8.38 -12.26 -6.16
C ALA A 92 7.14 -12.34 -7.07
N VAL A 93 6.25 -11.33 -7.01
CA VAL A 93 5.10 -11.25 -7.94
C VAL A 93 5.58 -10.98 -9.36
N ALA A 94 6.48 -10.02 -9.56
CA ALA A 94 7.01 -9.68 -10.88
C ALA A 94 7.80 -10.81 -11.55
N ALA A 95 8.36 -11.73 -10.76
CA ALA A 95 9.01 -12.94 -11.22
C ALA A 95 8.04 -14.12 -11.43
N GLY A 96 6.76 -13.99 -11.05
CA GLY A 96 5.76 -15.04 -11.16
C GLY A 96 5.86 -16.17 -10.12
N HIS A 97 6.75 -16.04 -9.12
CA HIS A 97 6.92 -17.05 -8.06
C HIS A 97 5.71 -17.10 -7.11
N THR A 98 5.15 -15.95 -6.79
CA THR A 98 3.95 -15.79 -5.97
C THR A 98 3.05 -14.80 -6.69
N PRO A 99 2.15 -15.26 -7.56
CA PRO A 99 1.62 -14.46 -8.67
C PRO A 99 0.56 -13.43 -8.27
N ILE A 100 0.19 -13.32 -7.01
CA ILE A 100 -0.84 -12.40 -6.49
C ILE A 100 -0.26 -11.63 -5.31
N SER A 101 -0.64 -10.35 -5.14
CA SER A 101 -0.36 -9.59 -3.91
C SER A 101 -1.27 -8.37 -3.78
N PHE A 102 -1.40 -7.86 -2.56
CA PHE A 102 -1.71 -6.45 -2.33
C PHE A 102 -0.41 -5.70 -2.08
N GLN A 103 -0.23 -4.55 -2.73
CA GLN A 103 0.96 -3.70 -2.59
C GLN A 103 0.57 -2.24 -2.59
N ALA A 104 1.27 -1.42 -1.82
CA ALA A 104 1.15 0.03 -1.96
C ALA A 104 1.45 0.45 -3.42
N ILE A 105 0.66 1.39 -3.96
CA ILE A 105 0.77 1.80 -5.36
C ILE A 105 2.16 2.34 -5.72
N PRO A 106 2.84 3.20 -4.91
CA PRO A 106 4.06 3.86 -5.35
C PRO A 106 5.15 2.90 -5.85
N PRO A 107 5.54 1.84 -5.15
CA PRO A 107 6.57 0.93 -5.65
C PRO A 107 6.11 0.06 -6.83
N ALA A 108 4.80 -0.13 -7.01
CA ALA A 108 4.24 -0.98 -8.07
C ALA A 108 3.99 -0.24 -9.39
N THR A 109 3.87 1.10 -9.35
CA THR A 109 3.42 1.93 -10.48
C THR A 109 4.24 1.71 -11.75
N ALA A 110 5.56 1.68 -11.65
CA ALA A 110 6.43 1.47 -12.82
C ALA A 110 6.18 0.10 -13.47
N LEU A 111 6.17 -0.97 -12.67
CA LEU A 111 5.96 -2.33 -13.16
C LEU A 111 4.56 -2.54 -13.78
N ILE A 112 3.56 -1.83 -13.27
CA ILE A 112 2.20 -1.86 -13.84
C ILE A 112 2.18 -1.14 -15.19
N LYS A 113 2.79 0.04 -15.28
CA LYS A 113 2.88 0.81 -16.55
C LYS A 113 3.70 0.09 -17.61
N GLU A 114 4.71 -0.67 -17.23
CA GLU A 114 5.53 -1.53 -18.11
C GLU A 114 4.81 -2.84 -18.51
N GLY A 115 3.63 -3.13 -17.95
CA GLY A 115 2.89 -4.36 -18.21
C GLY A 115 3.50 -5.62 -17.56
N ARG A 116 4.47 -5.46 -16.68
CA ARG A 116 5.09 -6.55 -15.90
C ARG A 116 4.23 -7.02 -14.75
N LEU A 117 3.28 -6.19 -14.35
CA LEU A 117 2.22 -6.50 -13.39
C LEU A 117 0.90 -5.97 -13.93
N ARG A 118 -0.20 -6.58 -13.51
CA ARG A 118 -1.55 -6.07 -13.76
C ARG A 118 -2.21 -5.72 -12.45
N ALA A 119 -2.70 -4.48 -12.32
CA ALA A 119 -3.56 -4.09 -11.21
C ALA A 119 -5.03 -4.40 -11.57
N LEU A 120 -5.74 -5.06 -10.66
CA LEU A 120 -7.15 -5.42 -10.83
C LEU A 120 -8.10 -4.47 -10.09
N ALA A 121 -7.68 -3.96 -8.95
CA ALA A 121 -8.44 -2.97 -8.17
C ALA A 121 -7.52 -2.27 -7.15
N ILE A 122 -7.98 -1.15 -6.60
CA ILE A 122 -7.33 -0.43 -5.51
C ILE A 122 -8.23 -0.31 -4.28
N THR A 123 -7.62 -0.11 -3.11
CA THR A 123 -8.30 -0.08 -1.81
C THR A 123 -8.75 1.32 -1.36
N ALA A 124 -8.76 2.30 -2.24
CA ALA A 124 -9.21 3.66 -1.93
C ALA A 124 -10.70 3.86 -2.27
N LYS A 125 -11.30 4.92 -1.73
CA LYS A 125 -12.66 5.36 -2.11
C LYS A 125 -12.75 5.96 -3.50
N LYS A 126 -11.62 6.48 -4.02
CA LYS A 126 -11.50 7.07 -5.35
C LYS A 126 -10.34 6.45 -6.09
N ARG A 127 -10.39 6.44 -7.42
CA ARG A 127 -9.28 5.95 -8.25
C ARG A 127 -8.02 6.79 -8.02
N SER A 128 -6.86 6.14 -8.07
CA SER A 128 -5.58 6.84 -8.01
C SER A 128 -5.29 7.56 -9.31
N SER A 129 -4.78 8.79 -9.24
CA SER A 129 -4.30 9.54 -10.39
C SER A 129 -3.14 8.86 -11.12
N ALA A 130 -2.36 8.03 -10.43
CA ALA A 130 -1.29 7.24 -11.03
C ALA A 130 -1.80 6.04 -11.85
N LEU A 131 -3.02 5.54 -11.56
CA LEU A 131 -3.67 4.37 -12.17
C LEU A 131 -5.16 4.66 -12.46
N PRO A 132 -5.48 5.63 -13.33
CA PRO A 132 -6.86 6.12 -13.52
C PRO A 132 -7.80 5.07 -14.10
N ASP A 133 -7.27 4.08 -14.82
CA ASP A 133 -8.07 3.02 -15.45
C ASP A 133 -8.37 1.86 -14.48
N VAL A 134 -7.70 1.80 -13.31
CA VAL A 134 -7.90 0.75 -12.33
C VAL A 134 -9.05 1.12 -11.39
N PRO A 135 -10.13 0.30 -11.33
CA PRO A 135 -11.28 0.59 -10.47
C PRO A 135 -10.93 0.44 -8.99
N THR A 136 -11.72 1.06 -8.12
CA THR A 136 -11.66 0.76 -6.69
C THR A 136 -12.45 -0.51 -6.38
N LEU A 137 -12.12 -1.17 -5.25
CA LEU A 137 -12.92 -2.28 -4.75
C LEU A 137 -14.37 -1.83 -4.45
N ASP A 138 -14.53 -0.59 -3.99
CA ASP A 138 -15.83 0.02 -3.73
C ASP A 138 -16.69 0.17 -5.00
N GLU A 139 -16.09 0.62 -6.12
CA GLU A 139 -16.75 0.69 -7.43
C GLU A 139 -17.19 -0.70 -7.92
N LEU A 140 -16.47 -1.76 -7.54
CA LEU A 140 -16.81 -3.14 -7.86
C LEU A 140 -17.85 -3.75 -6.90
N GLY A 141 -18.41 -2.96 -5.97
CA GLY A 141 -19.36 -3.40 -4.97
C GLY A 141 -18.77 -4.14 -3.77
N ILE A 142 -17.45 -4.19 -3.66
CA ILE A 142 -16.70 -4.85 -2.57
C ILE A 142 -16.43 -3.78 -1.50
N LYS A 143 -17.34 -3.65 -0.55
CA LYS A 143 -17.34 -2.61 0.47
C LYS A 143 -16.45 -2.95 1.68
N GLY A 144 -16.01 -1.91 2.39
CA GLY A 144 -15.26 -2.06 3.65
C GLY A 144 -13.81 -2.51 3.45
N HIS A 145 -13.25 -2.34 2.27
CA HIS A 145 -11.88 -2.70 1.92
C HIS A 145 -10.94 -1.49 1.79
N GLU A 146 -11.36 -0.33 2.30
CA GLU A 146 -10.52 0.86 2.29
C GLU A 146 -9.31 0.64 3.20
N ALA A 147 -8.12 0.73 2.62
CA ALA A 147 -6.85 0.60 3.31
C ALA A 147 -5.79 1.43 2.59
N GLU A 148 -5.14 2.31 3.32
CA GLU A 148 -4.11 3.20 2.79
C GLU A 148 -2.84 3.12 3.62
N THR A 149 -1.70 3.12 2.95
CA THR A 149 -0.40 3.24 3.62
C THR A 149 -0.13 4.72 3.87
N MET A 150 -0.18 5.11 5.14
CA MET A 150 0.06 6.47 5.59
C MET A 150 1.55 6.84 5.51
N GLN A 151 1.85 8.04 5.01
CA GLN A 151 3.17 8.63 4.98
C GLN A 151 3.25 9.69 6.10
N GLY A 152 3.67 9.27 7.29
CA GLY A 152 3.81 10.15 8.46
C GLY A 152 5.25 10.55 8.72
N ILE A 153 5.46 11.77 9.23
CA ILE A 153 6.74 12.26 9.71
C ILE A 153 6.66 12.39 11.22
N LEU A 154 7.62 11.76 11.89
CA LEU A 154 7.71 11.73 13.35
C LEU A 154 9.10 12.23 13.76
N VAL A 155 9.19 12.77 14.98
CA VAL A 155 10.45 13.17 15.62
C VAL A 155 10.52 12.58 17.02
N PRO A 156 11.72 12.50 17.64
CA PRO A 156 11.86 12.08 19.04
C PRO A 156 10.99 12.93 19.98
N ALA A 157 10.40 12.31 20.99
CA ALA A 157 9.52 12.98 21.94
C ALA A 157 10.20 14.14 22.71
N SER A 158 11.54 14.10 22.82
CA SER A 158 12.35 15.18 23.40
C SER A 158 12.54 16.40 22.50
N THR A 159 12.03 16.38 21.25
CA THR A 159 12.18 17.51 20.33
C THR A 159 11.40 18.71 20.82
N PRO A 160 12.04 19.89 20.95
CA PRO A 160 11.37 21.09 21.41
C PRO A 160 10.15 21.43 20.53
N LYS A 161 9.04 21.83 21.17
CA LYS A 161 7.80 22.14 20.47
C LYS A 161 7.97 23.14 19.31
N ALA A 162 8.80 24.18 19.52
CA ALA A 162 9.09 25.16 18.48
C ALA A 162 9.71 24.55 17.21
N ILE A 163 10.54 23.51 17.35
CA ILE A 163 11.09 22.78 16.21
C ILE A 163 10.01 21.93 15.54
N VAL A 164 9.16 21.23 16.30
CA VAL A 164 8.04 20.47 15.76
C VAL A 164 7.10 21.37 14.95
N ASP A 165 6.71 22.50 15.50
CA ASP A 165 5.83 23.47 14.84
C ASP A 165 6.47 24.06 13.56
N MET A 166 7.78 24.33 13.60
CA MET A 166 8.52 24.78 12.42
C MET A 166 8.53 23.69 11.34
N LEU A 167 8.90 22.46 11.69
CA LEU A 167 8.95 21.33 10.75
C LEU A 167 7.57 21.08 10.13
N GLN A 168 6.51 21.08 10.94
CA GLN A 168 5.16 20.91 10.45
C GLN A 168 4.82 21.96 9.39
N ARG A 169 5.02 23.24 9.71
CA ARG A 169 4.72 24.34 8.79
C ARG A 169 5.49 24.23 7.47
N GLU A 170 6.80 23.96 7.54
CA GLU A 170 7.64 23.87 6.35
C GLU A 170 7.29 22.63 5.49
N ILE A 171 6.98 21.47 6.12
CA ILE A 171 6.59 20.26 5.40
C ILE A 171 5.21 20.43 4.75
N VAL A 172 4.23 21.00 5.47
CA VAL A 172 2.91 21.30 4.91
C VAL A 172 3.02 22.25 3.72
N ALA A 173 3.84 23.30 3.84
CA ALA A 173 4.10 24.23 2.75
C ALA A 173 4.76 23.52 1.55
N ALA A 174 5.74 22.65 1.79
CA ALA A 174 6.39 21.87 0.72
C ALA A 174 5.42 20.92 0.03
N VAL A 175 4.58 20.19 0.77
CA VAL A 175 3.54 19.30 0.22
C VAL A 175 2.51 20.06 -0.60
N ALA A 176 2.24 21.33 -0.26
CA ALA A 176 1.31 22.18 -1.00
C ALA A 176 1.89 22.74 -2.32
N MET A 177 3.21 22.69 -2.52
CA MET A 177 3.85 23.18 -3.75
C MET A 177 3.39 22.39 -4.98
N PRO A 178 3.00 23.06 -6.09
CA PRO A 178 2.43 22.38 -7.27
C PRO A 178 3.32 21.28 -7.86
N ASP A 179 4.63 21.49 -7.90
CA ASP A 179 5.59 20.53 -8.44
C ASP A 179 5.76 19.30 -7.51
N VAL A 180 5.73 19.50 -6.19
CA VAL A 180 5.77 18.43 -5.19
C VAL A 180 4.48 17.60 -5.27
N ARG A 181 3.32 18.25 -5.27
CA ARG A 181 2.02 17.57 -5.43
C ARG A 181 1.97 16.75 -6.71
N SER A 182 2.40 17.34 -7.82
CA SER A 182 2.42 16.63 -9.11
C SER A 182 3.30 15.38 -9.08
N LYS A 183 4.48 15.45 -8.46
CA LYS A 183 5.38 14.30 -8.30
C LYS A 183 4.79 13.22 -7.38
N MET A 184 4.16 13.62 -6.26
CA MET A 184 3.50 12.69 -5.36
C MET A 184 2.35 11.95 -6.06
N LEU A 185 1.47 12.67 -6.74
CA LEU A 185 0.35 12.10 -7.48
C LEU A 185 0.81 11.17 -8.61
N ALA A 186 1.89 11.51 -9.31
CA ALA A 186 2.43 10.69 -10.40
C ALA A 186 2.90 9.30 -9.96
N VAL A 187 3.27 9.16 -8.68
CA VAL A 187 3.65 7.87 -8.09
C VAL A 187 2.53 7.24 -7.26
N GLY A 188 1.35 7.87 -7.15
CA GLY A 188 0.19 7.34 -6.44
C GLY A 188 0.17 7.62 -4.95
N ILE A 189 0.85 8.69 -4.51
CA ILE A 189 0.70 9.24 -3.15
C ILE A 189 -0.27 10.42 -3.25
N GLU A 190 -1.37 10.35 -2.51
CA GLU A 190 -2.30 11.47 -2.35
C GLU A 190 -1.74 12.45 -1.30
N PRO A 191 -1.36 13.68 -1.69
CA PRO A 191 -0.76 14.64 -0.74
C PRO A 191 -1.82 15.23 0.18
N GLU A 192 -1.57 15.18 1.49
CA GLU A 192 -2.52 15.67 2.51
C GLU A 192 -1.98 16.88 3.28
N GLY A 193 -0.87 16.75 4.00
CA GLY A 193 -0.28 17.87 4.77
C GLY A 193 -1.16 18.32 5.92
N ILE A 194 -1.67 17.36 6.71
CA ILE A 194 -2.53 17.66 7.88
C ILE A 194 -1.72 17.84 9.15
N SER A 195 -2.29 18.56 10.12
CA SER A 195 -1.66 18.80 11.41
C SER A 195 -1.62 17.54 12.30
N SER A 196 -0.74 17.55 13.30
CA SER A 196 -0.68 16.49 14.31
C SER A 196 -1.90 16.44 15.26
N ALA A 197 -2.76 17.44 15.19
CA ALA A 197 -3.97 17.56 16.01
C ALA A 197 -5.23 17.04 15.28
N GLU A 198 -5.15 16.81 13.99
CA GLU A 198 -6.18 16.20 13.12
C GLU A 198 -5.90 14.71 12.89
#